data_99376656ee8cabe301a0556dbde6b53d
#
_entry.id   99376656ee8cabe301a0556dbde6b53d
#
_cell.length_a   1.000
_cell.length_b   1.000
_cell.length_c   1.000
_cell.angle_alpha   90.00
_cell.angle_beta   90.00
_cell.angle_gamma   90.00
#
_symmetry.space_group_name_H-M   'P 1'
#
loop_
_entity.id
_entity.type
_entity.pdbx_description
1 polymer ?
#
loop_
_entity_poly.entity_id
_entity_poly.type
_entity_poly.pdbx_seq_one_letter_code
_entity_poly.pdbx_strand_id
1 'polypeptide(L)'
;MKILIDEDGCPVTKLAVKLATERGVSAIIFCDTSHEFAIDGAEVITVSKGADSADFALVNKAETGDIVITQDYGLAAMALAKRATVITQNGLIINNFNIDNLLYSRHLAKKARRSGMHLKGPSKRTKDQDEAFEKALIALLNKNCT
;
A
#
# COMPACT_ATOMS: atom_id res chain seq x y z
N MET A 1 3.88 11.08 12.29
CA MET A 1 3.77 10.40 10.98
C MET A 1 4.36 9.00 11.07
N LYS A 2 3.67 8.02 10.54
CA LYS A 2 4.13 6.64 10.43
C LYS A 2 3.79 6.08 9.06
N ILE A 3 4.45 4.99 8.68
CA ILE A 3 4.16 4.28 7.43
C ILE A 3 3.41 3.00 7.78
N LEU A 4 2.27 2.79 7.13
CA LEU A 4 1.43 1.60 7.30
C LEU A 4 1.49 0.81 5.99
N ILE A 5 1.90 -0.46 6.08
CA ILE A 5 2.15 -1.30 4.92
C ILE A 5 1.16 -2.46 4.88
N ASP A 6 0.39 -2.53 3.80
CA ASP A 6 -0.45 -3.69 3.48
C ASP A 6 0.48 -4.73 2.83
N GLU A 7 0.84 -5.77 3.59
CA GLU A 7 1.85 -6.74 3.18
C GLU A 7 1.40 -7.65 2.04
N ASP A 8 0.10 -7.86 1.89
CA ASP A 8 -0.43 -8.78 0.89
C ASP A 8 0.06 -8.42 -0.51
N GLY A 9 0.93 -9.28 -1.07
CA GLY A 9 1.50 -9.08 -2.38
C GLY A 9 2.39 -7.86 -2.55
N CYS A 10 2.93 -7.30 -1.46
CA CYS A 10 3.76 -6.10 -1.52
C CYS A 10 5.24 -6.43 -1.70
N PRO A 11 5.83 -6.20 -2.90
CA PRO A 11 7.23 -6.52 -3.15
C PRO A 11 8.21 -5.49 -2.58
N VAL A 12 7.72 -4.34 -2.11
CA VAL A 12 8.56 -3.22 -1.65
C VAL A 12 8.57 -3.04 -0.14
N THR A 13 8.06 -4.02 0.60
CA THR A 13 7.97 -3.92 2.08
C THR A 13 9.34 -3.68 2.72
N LYS A 14 10.35 -4.46 2.34
CA LYS A 14 11.70 -4.31 2.90
C LYS A 14 12.30 -2.94 2.57
N LEU A 15 12.13 -2.49 1.35
CA LEU A 15 12.61 -1.18 0.91
C LEU A 15 11.93 -0.05 1.69
N ALA A 16 10.63 -0.15 1.87
CA ALA A 16 9.85 0.84 2.62
C ALA A 16 10.32 0.93 4.08
N VAL A 17 10.53 -0.21 4.73
CA VAL A 17 11.03 -0.26 6.11
C VAL A 17 12.42 0.35 6.22
N LYS A 18 13.30 0.02 5.27
CA LYS A 18 14.66 0.58 5.24
C LYS A 18 14.63 2.11 5.15
N LEU A 19 13.85 2.64 4.22
CA LEU A 19 13.73 4.09 4.02
C LEU A 19 13.14 4.79 5.26
N ALA A 20 12.15 4.18 5.88
CA ALA A 20 11.55 4.70 7.11
C ALA A 20 12.59 4.72 8.25
N THR A 21 13.30 3.63 8.44
CA THR A 21 14.30 3.49 9.50
C THR A 21 15.42 4.53 9.34
N GLU A 22 15.90 4.74 8.11
CA GLU A 22 16.93 5.74 7.83
C GLU A 22 16.51 7.16 8.22
N ARG A 23 15.21 7.42 8.28
CA ARG A 23 14.65 8.74 8.59
C ARG A 23 14.00 8.83 9.97
N GLY A 24 14.12 7.78 10.77
CA GLY A 24 13.52 7.76 12.10
C GLY A 24 12.00 7.73 12.09
N VAL A 25 11.39 7.22 11.02
CA VAL A 25 9.94 7.09 10.88
C VAL A 25 9.53 5.68 11.23
N SER A 26 8.48 5.53 12.05
CA SER A 26 7.95 4.21 12.42
C SER A 26 7.26 3.55 11.24
N ALA A 27 7.47 2.24 11.08
CA ALA A 27 6.81 1.44 10.06
C ALA A 27 6.04 0.30 10.71
N ILE A 28 4.80 0.09 10.28
CA ILE A 28 3.93 -0.98 10.78
C ILE A 28 3.46 -1.81 9.58
N ILE A 29 3.66 -3.12 9.67
CA ILE A 29 3.27 -4.07 8.62
C ILE A 29 2.04 -4.81 9.07
N PHE A 30 1.02 -4.86 8.21
CA PHE A 30 -0.23 -5.59 8.47
C PHE A 30 -0.28 -6.83 7.58
N CYS A 31 -0.39 -7.99 8.20
CA CYS A 31 -0.50 -9.28 7.50
C CYS A 31 -1.50 -10.18 8.18
N ASP A 32 -1.93 -11.24 7.48
CA ASP A 32 -2.80 -12.25 8.09
C ASP A 32 -1.97 -13.42 8.64
N THR A 33 -2.64 -14.33 9.37
CA THR A 33 -1.98 -15.47 10.02
C THR A 33 -1.43 -16.51 9.05
N SER A 34 -1.76 -16.43 7.76
CA SER A 34 -1.22 -17.33 6.75
C SER A 34 0.21 -16.97 6.34
N HIS A 35 0.68 -15.80 6.74
CA HIS A 35 2.02 -15.31 6.42
C HIS A 35 2.78 -14.99 7.70
N GLU A 36 3.77 -15.79 8.04
CA GLU A 36 4.71 -15.44 9.08
C GLU A 36 5.69 -14.42 8.48
N PHE A 37 5.76 -13.27 9.10
CA PHE A 37 6.54 -12.18 8.58
C PHE A 37 7.23 -11.44 9.72
N ALA A 38 8.52 -11.23 9.58
CA ALA A 38 9.30 -10.44 10.52
C ALA A 38 10.36 -9.65 9.74
N ILE A 39 10.41 -8.35 9.99
CA ILE A 39 11.44 -7.47 9.43
C ILE A 39 11.99 -6.61 10.57
N ASP A 40 13.31 -6.56 10.69
CA ASP A 40 13.96 -5.69 11.66
C ASP A 40 13.63 -4.23 11.36
N GLY A 41 13.28 -3.48 12.39
CA GLY A 41 12.95 -2.05 12.28
C GLY A 41 11.49 -1.76 12.04
N ALA A 42 10.63 -2.77 12.00
CA ALA A 42 9.18 -2.58 11.83
C ALA A 42 8.38 -3.37 12.87
N GLU A 43 7.25 -2.82 13.27
CA GLU A 43 6.24 -3.54 14.02
C GLU A 43 5.41 -4.36 13.04
N VAL A 44 5.10 -5.60 13.37
CA VAL A 44 4.24 -6.46 12.55
C VAL A 44 2.96 -6.74 13.33
N ILE A 45 1.83 -6.38 12.73
CA ILE A 45 0.51 -6.67 13.29
C ILE A 45 -0.08 -7.81 12.47
N THR A 46 -0.24 -8.97 13.11
CA THR A 46 -0.84 -10.14 12.49
C THR A 46 -2.29 -10.24 12.92
N VAL A 47 -3.20 -10.34 11.96
CA VAL A 47 -4.64 -10.45 12.21
C VAL A 47 -5.14 -11.83 11.80
N SER A 48 -6.28 -12.24 12.34
CA SER A 48 -6.87 -13.52 12.01
C SER A 48 -7.21 -13.58 10.51
N LYS A 49 -7.06 -14.79 9.95
CA LYS A 49 -7.36 -15.05 8.55
C LYS A 49 -8.85 -14.87 8.31
N GLY A 50 -9.20 -13.81 7.62
CA GLY A 50 -10.58 -13.49 7.27
C GLY A 50 -10.59 -12.40 6.22
N ALA A 51 -11.69 -12.30 5.47
CA ALA A 51 -11.83 -11.28 4.46
C ALA A 51 -11.67 -9.89 5.10
N ASP A 52 -10.76 -9.10 4.57
CA ASP A 52 -10.55 -7.68 4.92
C ASP A 52 -10.10 -7.40 6.36
N SER A 53 -9.75 -8.42 7.16
CA SER A 53 -9.32 -8.21 8.55
C SER A 53 -8.07 -7.34 8.65
N ALA A 54 -7.06 -7.58 7.78
CA ALA A 54 -5.85 -6.76 7.75
C ALA A 54 -6.15 -5.33 7.29
N ASP A 55 -7.05 -5.17 6.33
CA ASP A 55 -7.46 -3.87 5.81
C ASP A 55 -8.11 -3.01 6.91
N PHE A 56 -9.06 -3.59 7.66
CA PHE A 56 -9.71 -2.88 8.76
C PHE A 56 -8.73 -2.51 9.87
N ALA A 57 -7.81 -3.42 10.22
CA ALA A 57 -6.79 -3.14 11.22
C ALA A 57 -5.90 -1.97 10.80
N LEU A 58 -5.49 -1.94 9.53
CA LEU A 58 -4.67 -0.87 8.98
C LEU A 58 -5.42 0.47 9.02
N VAL A 59 -6.65 0.50 8.52
CA VAL A 59 -7.45 1.73 8.48
C VAL A 59 -7.72 2.27 9.89
N ASN A 60 -8.01 1.39 10.84
CA ASN A 60 -8.24 1.80 12.22
C ASN A 60 -7.00 2.42 12.87
N LYS A 61 -5.81 2.01 12.43
CA LYS A 61 -4.54 2.55 12.94
C LYS A 61 -4.12 3.83 12.23
N ALA A 62 -4.63 4.07 11.02
CA ALA A 62 -4.24 5.23 10.21
C ALA A 62 -4.74 6.55 10.81
N GLU A 63 -3.86 7.54 10.76
CA GLU A 63 -4.13 8.89 11.24
C GLU A 63 -3.79 9.91 10.15
N THR A 64 -4.28 11.12 10.31
CA THR A 64 -3.99 12.21 9.39
C THR A 64 -2.47 12.40 9.22
N GLY A 65 -2.01 12.42 7.98
CA GLY A 65 -0.60 12.61 7.67
C GLY A 65 0.22 11.34 7.59
N ASP A 66 -0.36 10.19 7.95
CA ASP A 66 0.32 8.90 7.79
C ASP A 66 0.45 8.53 6.32
N ILE A 67 1.41 7.67 5.99
CA ILE A 67 1.62 7.15 4.64
C ILE A 67 1.16 5.69 4.62
N VAL A 68 0.25 5.37 3.69
CA VAL A 68 -0.26 4.01 3.50
C VAL A 68 0.27 3.47 2.18
N ILE A 69 0.86 2.28 2.21
CA ILE A 69 1.34 1.59 1.02
C ILE A 69 0.42 0.41 0.74
N THR A 70 -0.31 0.47 -0.37
CA THR A 70 -1.26 -0.58 -0.75
C THR A 70 -1.52 -0.60 -2.25
N GLN A 71 -1.86 -1.79 -2.75
CA GLN A 71 -2.36 -2.00 -4.11
C GLN A 71 -3.89 -2.18 -4.13
N ASP A 72 -4.52 -2.22 -2.98
CA ASP A 72 -5.97 -2.36 -2.85
C ASP A 72 -6.62 -0.98 -2.90
N TYR A 73 -7.34 -0.69 -3.98
CA TYR A 73 -7.97 0.62 -4.16
C TYR A 73 -9.13 0.86 -3.21
N GLY A 74 -9.80 -0.20 -2.74
CA GLY A 74 -10.83 -0.07 -1.70
C GLY A 74 -10.22 0.39 -0.37
N LEU A 75 -9.10 -0.23 0.01
CA LEU A 75 -8.34 0.20 1.19
C LEU A 75 -7.82 1.63 1.01
N ALA A 76 -7.33 1.95 -0.18
CA ALA A 76 -6.85 3.30 -0.50
C ALA A 76 -7.94 4.35 -0.26
N ALA A 77 -9.16 4.08 -0.72
CA ALA A 77 -10.29 4.99 -0.52
C ALA A 77 -10.58 5.22 0.97
N MET A 78 -10.54 4.16 1.78
CA MET A 78 -10.75 4.28 3.22
C MET A 78 -9.62 5.07 3.90
N ALA A 79 -8.37 4.86 3.47
CA ALA A 79 -7.22 5.60 3.99
C ALA A 79 -7.28 7.09 3.63
N LEU A 80 -7.74 7.41 2.43
CA LEU A 80 -7.95 8.80 2.01
C LEU A 80 -9.00 9.49 2.87
N ALA A 81 -10.05 8.77 3.28
CA ALA A 81 -11.07 9.30 4.18
C ALA A 81 -10.50 9.65 5.56
N LYS A 82 -9.42 8.99 5.96
CA LYS A 82 -8.66 9.30 7.20
C LYS A 82 -7.62 10.42 6.99
N ARG A 83 -7.56 10.99 5.79
CA ARG A 83 -6.58 12.00 5.39
C ARG A 83 -5.13 11.51 5.45
N ALA A 84 -4.94 10.23 5.22
CA ALA A 84 -3.63 9.64 5.01
C ALA A 84 -3.19 9.86 3.56
N THR A 85 -1.89 9.80 3.32
CA THR A 85 -1.33 9.80 1.97
C THR A 85 -1.20 8.35 1.51
N VAL A 86 -1.63 8.05 0.28
CA VAL A 86 -1.59 6.67 -0.24
C VAL A 86 -0.66 6.57 -1.42
N ILE A 87 0.21 5.56 -1.40
CA ILE A 87 1.16 5.28 -2.48
C ILE A 87 1.10 3.79 -2.83
N THR A 88 1.16 3.48 -4.13
CA THR A 88 1.23 2.10 -4.59
C THR A 88 2.67 1.61 -4.65
N GLN A 89 2.85 0.29 -4.83
CA GLN A 89 4.17 -0.31 -4.96
C GLN A 89 4.96 0.19 -6.18
N ASN A 90 4.30 0.83 -7.13
CA ASN A 90 4.94 1.39 -8.34
C ASN A 90 5.17 2.91 -8.24
N GLY A 91 4.92 3.49 -7.08
CA GLY A 91 5.15 4.91 -6.86
C GLY A 91 3.99 5.82 -7.27
N LEU A 92 2.85 5.26 -7.63
CA LEU A 92 1.67 6.05 -7.95
C LEU A 92 1.06 6.61 -6.67
N ILE A 93 0.87 7.91 -6.59
CA ILE A 93 0.17 8.55 -5.48
C ILE A 93 -1.32 8.51 -5.77
N ILE A 94 -2.08 7.85 -4.89
CA ILE A 94 -3.54 7.79 -5.00
C ILE A 94 -4.13 8.94 -4.20
N ASN A 95 -5.02 9.70 -4.83
CA ASN A 95 -5.66 10.86 -4.22
C ASN A 95 -7.14 10.94 -4.61
N ASN A 96 -7.84 11.96 -4.12
CA ASN A 96 -9.25 12.14 -4.40
C ASN A 96 -9.55 12.44 -5.88
N PHE A 97 -8.54 12.85 -6.66
CA PHE A 97 -8.72 13.14 -8.08
C PHE A 97 -8.66 11.89 -8.95
N ASN A 98 -7.89 10.85 -8.54
CA ASN A 98 -7.70 9.66 -9.36
C ASN A 98 -8.36 8.39 -8.83
N ILE A 99 -8.77 8.37 -7.56
CA ILE A 99 -9.29 7.14 -6.91
C ILE A 99 -10.52 6.57 -7.62
N ASP A 100 -11.45 7.42 -8.04
CA ASP A 100 -12.67 6.97 -8.69
C ASP A 100 -12.39 6.31 -10.04
N ASN A 101 -11.47 6.88 -10.82
CA ASN A 101 -11.05 6.30 -12.09
C ASN A 101 -10.34 4.95 -11.90
N LEU A 102 -9.53 4.84 -10.87
CA LEU A 102 -8.83 3.59 -10.55
C LEU A 102 -9.81 2.49 -10.15
N LEU A 103 -10.79 2.82 -9.30
CA LEU A 103 -11.84 1.88 -8.89
C LEU A 103 -12.70 1.46 -10.09
N TYR A 104 -13.07 2.40 -10.96
CA TYR A 104 -13.86 2.13 -12.14
C TYR A 104 -13.12 1.23 -13.13
N SER A 105 -11.86 1.50 -13.40
CA SER A 105 -11.04 0.67 -14.29
C SER A 105 -10.93 -0.76 -13.78
N ARG A 106 -10.77 -0.95 -12.48
CA ARG A 106 -10.73 -2.27 -11.86
C ARG A 106 -12.06 -2.99 -11.98
N HIS A 107 -13.16 -2.26 -11.80
CA HIS A 107 -14.51 -2.81 -11.97
C HIS A 107 -14.74 -3.29 -13.40
N LEU A 108 -14.36 -2.51 -14.41
CA LEU A 108 -14.47 -2.87 -15.82
C LEU A 108 -13.65 -4.12 -16.14
N ALA A 109 -12.43 -4.20 -15.64
CA ALA A 109 -11.56 -5.37 -15.86
C ALA A 109 -12.19 -6.63 -15.26
N LYS A 110 -12.74 -6.54 -14.05
CA LYS A 110 -13.43 -7.65 -13.38
C LYS A 110 -14.66 -8.09 -14.15
N LYS A 111 -15.45 -7.14 -14.64
CA LYS A 111 -16.64 -7.42 -15.45
C LYS A 111 -16.26 -8.10 -16.77
N ALA A 112 -15.20 -7.63 -17.44
CA ALA A 112 -14.70 -8.23 -18.67
C ALA A 112 -14.28 -9.69 -18.46
N ARG A 113 -13.55 -9.98 -17.38
CA ARG A 113 -13.15 -11.36 -17.03
C ARG A 113 -14.34 -12.25 -16.76
N ARG A 114 -15.37 -11.75 -16.09
CA ARG A 114 -16.61 -12.51 -15.82
C ARG A 114 -17.35 -12.86 -17.10
N SER A 115 -17.28 -12.02 -18.13
CA SER A 115 -17.91 -12.29 -19.42
C SER A 115 -17.07 -13.20 -20.33
N GLY A 116 -15.98 -13.74 -19.83
CA GLY A 116 -15.13 -14.69 -20.56
C GLY A 116 -14.00 -14.05 -21.36
N MET A 117 -13.83 -12.75 -21.28
CA MET A 117 -12.71 -12.08 -21.94
C MET A 117 -11.39 -12.43 -21.26
N HIS A 118 -10.39 -12.77 -22.06
CA HIS A 118 -9.05 -13.03 -21.56
C HIS A 118 -8.27 -11.72 -21.54
N LEU A 119 -8.07 -11.17 -20.34
CA LEU A 119 -7.27 -9.96 -20.16
C LEU A 119 -5.83 -10.35 -19.83
N LYS A 120 -4.90 -9.62 -20.42
CA LYS A 120 -3.48 -9.83 -20.14
C LYS A 120 -3.22 -9.51 -18.66
N GLY A 121 -2.60 -10.46 -17.95
CA GLY A 121 -2.20 -10.25 -16.56
C GLY A 121 -1.08 -9.24 -16.42
N PRO A 122 -0.76 -8.82 -15.18
CA PRO A 122 0.34 -7.88 -14.96
C PRO A 122 1.66 -8.48 -15.43
N SER A 123 2.48 -7.65 -16.05
CA SER A 123 3.82 -8.05 -16.46
C SER A 123 4.72 -8.25 -15.23
N LYS A 124 5.82 -8.99 -15.44
CA LYS A 124 6.82 -9.19 -14.38
C LYS A 124 7.34 -7.83 -13.89
N ARG A 125 7.50 -7.71 -12.56
CA ARG A 125 7.99 -6.49 -11.94
C ARG A 125 9.41 -6.15 -12.43
N THR A 126 9.64 -4.87 -12.72
CA THR A 126 10.92 -4.39 -13.21
C THR A 126 11.65 -3.58 -12.14
N LYS A 127 12.96 -3.43 -12.33
CA LYS A 127 13.79 -2.58 -11.46
C LYS A 127 13.35 -1.12 -11.52
N ASP A 128 12.87 -0.65 -12.67
CA ASP A 128 12.37 0.72 -12.84
C ASP A 128 11.17 1.00 -11.92
N GLN A 129 10.33 0.01 -11.68
CA GLN A 129 9.19 0.13 -10.78
C GLN A 129 9.65 0.29 -9.33
N ASP A 130 10.70 -0.42 -8.92
CA ASP A 130 11.28 -0.27 -7.59
C ASP A 130 11.90 1.12 -7.42
N GLU A 131 12.59 1.61 -8.44
CA GLU A 131 13.20 2.94 -8.41
C GLU A 131 12.13 4.04 -8.35
N ALA A 132 11.05 3.89 -9.11
CA ALA A 132 9.92 4.83 -9.08
C ALA A 132 9.28 4.88 -7.70
N PHE A 133 9.08 3.73 -7.07
CA PHE A 133 8.54 3.64 -5.72
C PHE A 133 9.48 4.34 -4.72
N GLU A 134 10.76 4.01 -4.77
CA GLU A 134 11.77 4.59 -3.86
C GLU A 134 11.78 6.10 -3.96
N LYS A 135 11.83 6.63 -5.17
CA LYS A 135 11.84 8.07 -5.43
C LYS A 135 10.59 8.75 -4.88
N ALA A 136 9.41 8.16 -5.13
CA ALA A 136 8.15 8.71 -4.66
C ALA A 136 8.04 8.68 -3.14
N LEU A 137 8.44 7.59 -2.50
CA LEU A 137 8.39 7.47 -1.04
C LEU A 137 9.37 8.43 -0.38
N ILE A 138 10.57 8.57 -0.90
CA ILE A 138 11.55 9.55 -0.39
C ILE A 138 10.98 10.97 -0.45
N ALA A 139 10.35 11.33 -1.55
CA ALA A 139 9.72 12.65 -1.70
C ALA A 139 8.64 12.89 -0.63
N LEU A 140 7.81 11.88 -0.37
CA LEU A 140 6.79 11.97 0.67
C LEU A 140 7.38 12.10 2.06
N LEU A 141 8.43 11.33 2.36
CA LEU A 141 9.11 11.37 3.66
C LEU A 141 9.77 12.74 3.89
N ASN A 142 10.44 13.28 2.88
CA ASN A 142 11.10 14.57 2.97
C ASN A 142 10.10 15.72 3.17
N LYS A 143 8.97 15.65 2.50
CA LYS A 143 7.91 16.69 2.61
C LYS A 143 7.35 16.77 4.02
N ASN A 144 7.26 15.63 4.72
CA ASN A 144 6.61 15.55 6.03
C ASN A 144 7.60 15.65 7.20
N CYS A 145 8.90 15.67 6.94
CA CYS A 145 9.94 15.71 7.96
C CYS A 145 10.54 17.11 8.20
N THR A 146 9.90 18.16 7.73
CA THR A 146 10.32 19.53 7.97
C THR A 146 9.76 20.10 9.27
#